data_86e2e70d5a8a48c0a7e0fca621c4b9af
#
_entry.id   86e2e70d5a8a48c0a7e0fca621c4b9af
#
_cell.length_a   1.000
_cell.length_b   1.000
_cell.length_c   1.000
_cell.angle_alpha   90.00
_cell.angle_beta   90.00
_cell.angle_gamma   90.00
#
_symmetry.space_group_name_H-M   'P 1'
#
loop_
_entity.id
_entity.type
_entity.pdbx_description
1 polymer ?
#
loop_
_entity_poly.entity_id
_entity_poly.type
_entity_poly.pdbx_seq_one_letter_code
_entity_poly.pdbx_strand_id
1 'polypeptide(L)' 'MADNPIDDYYVVTSRRGQQPERWNWEILRKSKPLGIKMTGDGYQSDTAAQFAGKQALAEFLAALSKEEKRPSR' A
#
# COMPACT_ATOMS: atom_id res chain seq x y z
N MET A 1 -19.23 4.04 15.10
CA MET A 1 -18.36 4.63 14.22
C MET A 1 -17.98 3.74 13.09
N ALA A 2 -18.18 4.18 11.92
CA ALA A 2 -17.91 3.34 10.79
C ALA A 2 -16.43 3.17 10.61
N ASP A 3 -16.03 2.03 10.19
CA ASP A 3 -14.66 1.81 9.89
C ASP A 3 -14.27 2.51 8.63
N ASN A 4 -13.21 3.25 8.72
CA ASN A 4 -12.70 3.96 7.56
C ASN A 4 -11.59 3.12 6.95
N PRO A 5 -11.78 2.58 5.74
CA PRO A 5 -10.75 1.75 5.15
C PRO A 5 -9.40 2.45 5.03
N ILE A 6 -9.43 3.77 4.91
CA ILE A 6 -8.19 4.50 4.79
C ILE A 6 -7.33 4.32 6.04
N ASP A 7 -7.96 4.24 7.20
CA ASP A 7 -7.24 4.11 8.44
C ASP A 7 -6.77 2.70 8.72
N ASP A 8 -7.29 1.73 8.01
CA ASP A 8 -6.94 0.35 8.25
C ASP A 8 -5.70 -0.09 7.50
N TYR A 9 -5.30 0.63 6.48
CA TYR A 9 -4.18 0.26 5.65
C TYR A 9 -3.03 1.23 5.82
N TYR A 10 -1.81 0.75 5.66
CA TYR A 10 -0.66 1.62 5.77
C TYR A 10 0.48 1.07 4.93
N VAL A 11 1.45 1.93 4.68
CA VAL A 11 2.58 1.60 3.85
C VAL A 11 3.83 1.56 4.71
N VAL A 12 4.63 0.52 4.55
CA VAL A 12 5.94 0.46 5.17
C VAL A 12 6.98 0.35 4.07
N THR A 13 8.16 0.88 4.36
CA THR A 13 9.27 0.78 3.43
C THR A 13 10.43 0.11 4.13
N SER A 14 11.26 -0.54 3.36
CA SER A 14 12.46 -1.14 3.93
C SER A 14 13.55 -1.15 2.88
N ARG A 15 14.78 -1.19 3.37
CA ARG A 15 15.93 -1.22 2.51
C ARG A 15 16.34 -2.66 2.28
N ARG A 16 16.53 -3.00 1.02
CA ARG A 16 16.82 -4.37 0.67
C ARG A 16 18.29 -4.60 0.34
N GLY A 17 19.04 -3.58 0.03
CA GLY A 17 20.41 -3.76 -0.32
C GLY A 17 21.20 -2.51 -0.07
N GLN A 18 22.52 -2.62 -0.11
CA GLN A 18 23.36 -1.48 0.18
C GLN A 18 24.08 -0.96 -1.03
N GLN A 19 24.37 -1.80 -1.99
CA GLN A 19 25.13 -1.37 -3.15
C GLN A 19 24.70 -2.13 -4.38
N PRO A 20 23.86 -1.54 -5.18
CA PRO A 20 23.24 -0.24 -4.94
C PRO A 20 22.14 -0.35 -3.91
N GLU A 21 21.81 0.77 -3.32
CA GLU A 21 20.71 0.82 -2.40
C GLU A 21 19.42 0.50 -3.13
N ARG A 22 18.62 -0.34 -2.51
CA ARG A 22 17.34 -0.69 -3.03
C ARG A 22 16.31 -0.60 -1.95
N TRP A 23 15.22 0.02 -2.25
CA TRP A 23 14.13 0.20 -1.30
C TRP A 23 12.88 -0.43 -1.85
N ASN A 24 12.05 -0.91 -0.95
CA ASN A 24 10.75 -1.44 -1.34
C ASN A 24 9.68 -0.91 -0.43
N TRP A 25 8.44 -1.04 -0.86
CA TRP A 25 7.29 -0.69 -0.05
C TRP A 25 6.35 -1.88 0.01
N GLU A 26 5.54 -1.88 1.05
CA GLU A 26 4.54 -2.91 1.21
C GLU A 26 3.33 -2.30 1.86
N ILE A 27 2.14 -2.69 1.42
CA ILE A 27 0.90 -2.25 2.01
C ILE A 27 0.43 -3.31 2.98
N LEU A 28 0.13 -2.88 4.19
CA LEU A 28 -0.30 -3.77 5.25
C LEU A 28 -1.65 -3.32 5.78
N ARG A 29 -2.29 -4.22 6.48
CA ARG A 29 -3.60 -3.97 7.04
C ARG A 29 -3.53 -4.17 8.53
N LYS A 30 -4.11 -3.25 9.28
CA LYS A 30 -4.03 -3.31 10.74
C LYS A 30 -4.94 -4.37 11.32
N SER A 31 -6.14 -4.47 10.80
CA SER A 31 -7.14 -5.34 11.43
C SER A 31 -6.88 -6.80 11.18
N LYS A 32 -6.36 -7.13 10.03
CA LYS A 32 -6.04 -8.52 9.72
C LYS A 32 -5.14 -8.56 8.50
N PRO A 33 -4.45 -9.66 8.29
CA PRO A 33 -3.53 -9.74 7.15
C PRO A 33 -4.26 -9.61 5.84
N LEU A 34 -3.59 -9.00 4.88
CA LEU A 34 -4.12 -8.96 3.53
C LEU A 34 -4.07 -10.34 2.91
N GLY A 35 -5.07 -10.65 2.11
CA GLY A 35 -5.08 -11.91 1.40
C GLY A 35 -4.05 -11.98 0.30
N ILE A 36 -3.70 -10.85 -0.27
CA ILE A 36 -2.69 -10.79 -1.30
C ILE A 36 -1.62 -9.80 -0.85
N LYS A 37 -0.44 -9.99 -1.41
CA LYS A 37 0.67 -9.15 -1.07
C LYS A 37 0.79 -8.02 -2.07
N MET A 38 0.83 -6.79 -1.60
CA MET A 38 0.99 -5.65 -2.47
C MET A 38 2.31 -4.98 -2.12
N THR A 39 3.24 -5.08 -3.01
CA THR A 39 4.57 -4.58 -2.77
C THR A 39 5.22 -4.13 -4.07
N GLY A 40 6.20 -3.28 -3.95
CA GLY A 40 7.00 -2.85 -5.09
C GLY A 40 8.42 -2.65 -4.64
N ASP A 41 9.39 -2.84 -5.53
CA ASP A 41 10.77 -2.69 -5.16
C ASP A 41 11.57 -2.07 -6.29
N GLY A 42 12.86 -1.86 -6.04
CA GLY A 42 13.72 -1.27 -7.04
C GLY A 42 13.84 0.23 -6.95
N TYR A 43 13.41 0.82 -5.85
CA TYR A 43 13.48 2.26 -5.68
C TYR A 43 14.84 2.64 -5.08
N GLN A 44 15.29 3.83 -5.40
CA GLN A 44 16.62 4.24 -5.02
C GLN A 44 16.69 4.91 -3.66
N SER A 45 15.56 5.24 -3.08
CA SER A 45 15.56 5.88 -1.78
C SER A 45 14.27 5.56 -1.06
N ASP A 46 14.31 5.78 0.25
CA ASP A 46 13.13 5.62 1.08
C ASP A 46 12.01 6.55 0.62
N THR A 47 12.36 7.77 0.30
CA THR A 47 11.37 8.75 -0.14
C THR A 47 10.69 8.28 -1.41
N ALA A 48 11.47 7.76 -2.37
CA ALA A 48 10.88 7.27 -3.61
C ALA A 48 9.98 6.09 -3.36
N ALA A 49 10.41 5.18 -2.49
CA ALA A 49 9.59 4.02 -2.17
C ALA A 49 8.31 4.43 -1.46
N GLN A 50 8.39 5.38 -0.54
CA GLN A 50 7.20 5.86 0.15
C GLN A 50 6.23 6.51 -0.80
N PHE A 51 6.74 7.31 -1.70
CA PHE A 51 5.89 7.98 -2.67
C PHE A 51 5.15 6.95 -3.53
N ALA A 52 5.88 5.97 -4.03
CA ALA A 52 5.26 4.94 -4.86
C ALA A 52 4.26 4.11 -4.06
N GLY A 53 4.61 3.78 -2.81
CA GLY A 53 3.71 3.01 -1.97
C GLY A 53 2.44 3.75 -1.66
N LYS A 54 2.56 5.05 -1.39
CA LYS A 54 1.37 5.85 -1.11
C LYS A 54 0.49 5.99 -2.33
N GLN A 55 1.08 6.10 -3.49
CA GLN A 55 0.30 6.12 -4.71
C GLN A 55 -0.42 4.80 -4.94
N ALA A 56 0.28 3.71 -4.71
CA ALA A 56 -0.34 2.40 -4.86
C ALA A 56 -1.47 2.22 -3.87
N LEU A 57 -1.27 2.70 -2.65
CA LEU A 57 -2.32 2.61 -1.65
C LEU A 57 -3.53 3.44 -2.04
N ALA A 58 -3.30 4.64 -2.54
CA ALA A 58 -4.40 5.49 -2.97
C ALA A 58 -5.22 4.83 -4.07
N GLU A 59 -4.54 4.19 -5.00
CA GLU A 59 -5.23 3.50 -6.08
C GLU A 59 -5.99 2.29 -5.56
N PHE A 60 -5.40 1.59 -4.63
CA PHE A 60 -6.05 0.44 -4.03
C PHE A 60 -7.32 0.86 -3.30
N LEU A 61 -7.24 1.92 -2.53
CA LEU A 61 -8.40 2.41 -1.79
C LEU A 61 -9.48 2.93 -2.72
N ALA A 62 -9.07 3.57 -3.81
CA ALA A 62 -10.03 4.03 -4.78
C ALA A 62 -10.77 2.87 -5.42
N ALA A 63 -10.06 1.80 -5.70
CA ALA A 63 -10.68 0.63 -6.29
C ALA A 63 -11.64 -0.03 -5.31
N LEU A 64 -11.27 -0.08 -4.04
CA LEU A 64 -12.16 -0.62 -3.03
C LEU A 64 -13.43 0.21 -2.91
N SER A 65 -13.26 1.51 -2.87
CA SER A 65 -14.40 2.40 -2.76
C SER A 65 -15.34 2.25 -3.94
N LYS A 66 -14.78 2.09 -5.12
CA LYS A 66 -15.56 1.90 -6.31
C LYS A 66 -16.38 0.63 -6.25
N GLU A 67 -15.78 -0.43 -5.75
CA GLU A 67 -16.49 -1.68 -5.62
C GLU A 67 -17.58 -1.61 -4.60
N GLU A 68 -17.33 -0.94 -3.51
CA GLU A 68 -18.33 -0.80 -2.48
C GLU A 68 -19.53 0.01 -2.92
N LYS A 69 -19.30 0.98 -3.78
CA LYS A 69 -20.38 1.81 -4.27
C LYS A 69 -21.09 1.23 -5.45
N ARG A 70 -20.62 0.12 -5.96
CA ARG A 70 -21.25 -0.49 -7.08
C ARG A 70 -22.63 -0.94 -6.70
N PRO A 71 -23.62 -0.68 -7.50
CA PRO A 71 -24.96 -1.13 -7.17
C PRO A 71 -25.01 -2.61 -7.16
N SER A 72 -25.68 -3.13 -6.17
CA SER A 72 -25.86 -4.55 -6.12
C SER A 72 -26.96 -4.94 -7.02
N ARG A 73 -26.95 -5.98 -7.64
CA ARG A 73 -27.97 -6.30 -8.54
C ARG A 73 -28.59 -7.43 -8.36
#